data_b83935200a21339eeaa60cf726425f2c
#
_entry.id   b83935200a21339eeaa60cf726425f2c
#
_cell.length_a   1.000
_cell.length_b   1.000
_cell.length_c   1.000
_cell.angle_alpha   90.00
_cell.angle_beta   90.00
_cell.angle_gamma   90.00
#
_symmetry.space_group_name_H-M   'P 1'
#
loop_
_entity.id
_entity.type
_entity.pdbx_description
1 polymer ?
#
loop_
_entity_poly.entity_id
_entity_poly.type
_entity_poly.pdbx_seq_one_letter_code
_entity_poly.pdbx_strand_id
1 'polypeptide(L)'
;MAQQGQSFDLSKVSTPDKIILGGTIGFVIWTFLPVWYSCCTALGVKFANEGITGFHNTVIISWLLALLAIVEVVVTKVMDTELKMPVQRGLLHISVAGLALLFTLLGLVAKPSGVTLSWGIFVGLALNLVWAYGAYMLYSEPASAPPPPPSGTGLG
;
A
#
# COMPACT_ATOMS: atom_id res chain seq x y z
N MET A 1 2.31 -25.71 27.93
CA MET A 1 2.25 -25.34 26.50
C MET A 1 3.05 -24.06 26.35
N ALA A 2 4.30 -24.14 25.90
CA ALA A 2 5.14 -22.98 25.68
C ALA A 2 4.68 -22.32 24.37
N GLN A 3 4.10 -21.11 24.45
CA GLN A 3 3.96 -20.23 23.30
C GLN A 3 5.38 -19.89 22.85
N GLN A 4 5.82 -20.51 21.75
CA GLN A 4 6.98 -20.04 21.01
C GLN A 4 6.63 -18.62 20.57
N GLY A 5 7.28 -17.63 21.20
CA GLY A 5 7.17 -16.24 20.78
C GLY A 5 7.55 -16.16 19.30
N GLN A 6 6.57 -15.87 18.46
CA GLN A 6 6.81 -15.57 17.04
C GLN A 6 7.69 -14.31 17.02
N SER A 7 8.99 -14.51 16.87
CA SER A 7 9.91 -13.41 16.64
C SER A 7 9.59 -12.79 15.29
N PHE A 8 9.32 -11.49 15.30
CA PHE A 8 9.09 -10.69 14.10
C PHE A 8 10.38 -10.68 13.27
N ASP A 9 10.48 -11.57 12.30
CA ASP A 9 11.69 -11.76 11.51
C ASP A 9 11.54 -11.08 10.15
N LEU A 10 12.03 -9.84 10.07
CA LEU A 10 12.07 -9.06 8.83
C LEU A 10 13.00 -9.64 7.75
N SER A 11 13.84 -10.64 8.10
CA SER A 11 14.72 -11.28 7.12
C SER A 11 13.94 -12.13 6.11
N LYS A 12 12.75 -12.61 6.50
CA LYS A 12 11.85 -13.39 5.64
C LYS A 12 11.08 -12.52 4.62
N VAL A 13 11.07 -11.20 4.79
CA VAL A 13 10.34 -10.27 3.93
C VAL A 13 11.21 -9.98 2.70
N SER A 14 10.69 -10.27 1.51
CA SER A 14 11.38 -10.02 0.24
C SER A 14 11.57 -8.52 -0.03
N THR A 15 12.46 -8.16 -0.95
CA THR A 15 12.67 -6.75 -1.32
C THR A 15 11.39 -6.08 -1.85
N PRO A 16 10.60 -6.70 -2.76
CA PRO A 16 9.32 -6.15 -3.17
C PRO A 16 8.35 -5.92 -2.01
N ASP A 17 8.24 -6.89 -1.09
CA ASP A 17 7.37 -6.76 0.08
C ASP A 17 7.78 -5.59 0.98
N LYS A 18 9.08 -5.33 1.15
CA LYS A 18 9.59 -4.19 1.91
C LYS A 18 9.22 -2.85 1.25
N ILE A 19 9.28 -2.79 -0.07
CA ILE A 19 8.89 -1.59 -0.83
C ILE A 19 7.38 -1.37 -0.72
N ILE A 20 6.58 -2.42 -0.85
CA ILE A 20 5.12 -2.36 -0.66
C ILE A 20 4.80 -1.86 0.75
N LEU A 21 5.38 -2.46 1.79
CA LEU A 21 5.16 -2.03 3.17
C LEU A 21 5.60 -0.58 3.40
N GLY A 22 6.78 -0.19 2.90
CA GLY A 22 7.27 1.18 3.02
C GLY A 22 6.33 2.20 2.36
N GLY A 23 5.89 1.93 1.13
CA GLY A 23 4.95 2.77 0.40
C GLY A 23 3.58 2.86 1.08
N THR A 24 3.01 1.73 1.48
CA THR A 24 1.68 1.67 2.11
C THR A 24 1.66 2.26 3.51
N ILE A 25 2.63 1.92 4.37
CA ILE A 25 2.73 2.49 5.73
C ILE A 25 3.00 4.00 5.64
N GLY A 26 3.93 4.41 4.77
CA GLY A 26 4.20 5.83 4.52
C GLY A 26 2.94 6.56 4.07
N PHE A 27 2.17 6.00 3.13
CA PHE A 27 0.91 6.57 2.66
C PHE A 27 -0.14 6.67 3.78
N VAL A 28 -0.31 5.60 4.57
CA VAL A 28 -1.25 5.57 5.70
C VAL A 28 -0.91 6.67 6.71
N ILE A 29 0.36 6.79 7.14
CA ILE A 29 0.80 7.83 8.06
C ILE A 29 0.61 9.23 7.45
N TRP A 30 0.99 9.38 6.17
CA TRP A 30 0.89 10.65 5.46
C TRP A 30 -0.53 11.18 5.35
N THR A 31 -1.52 10.26 5.25
CA THR A 31 -2.95 10.61 5.16
C THR A 31 -3.46 11.32 6.41
N PHE A 32 -2.86 11.07 7.57
CA PHE A 32 -3.22 11.76 8.82
C PHE A 32 -2.72 13.20 8.91
N LEU A 33 -1.72 13.57 8.11
CA LEU A 33 -1.15 14.91 8.18
C LEU A 33 -2.10 15.94 7.52
N PRO A 34 -2.28 17.12 8.13
CA PRO A 34 -3.17 18.16 7.62
C PRO A 34 -2.49 18.96 6.49
N VAL A 35 -1.96 18.29 5.47
CA VAL A 35 -1.18 18.87 4.36
C VAL A 35 -1.76 18.58 2.98
N TRP A 36 -2.88 17.87 2.91
CA TRP A 36 -3.48 17.43 1.65
C TRP A 36 -4.22 18.53 0.91
N TYR A 37 -4.99 19.31 1.64
CA TYR A 37 -5.76 20.42 1.12
C TYR A 37 -5.59 21.62 2.03
N SER A 38 -5.71 22.81 1.46
CA SER A 38 -5.73 24.08 2.20
C SER A 38 -7.10 24.71 2.06
N CYS A 39 -7.68 25.12 3.19
CA CYS A 39 -8.99 25.78 3.24
C CYS A 39 -8.82 27.27 3.44
N CYS A 40 -9.85 28.00 3.02
CA CYS A 40 -10.19 29.35 3.50
C CYS A 40 -9.30 30.49 3.01
N THR A 41 -9.30 30.67 1.68
CA THR A 41 -8.92 31.96 1.10
C THR A 41 -10.21 32.70 0.72
N ALA A 42 -10.71 33.60 1.56
CA ALA A 42 -11.78 34.51 1.18
C ALA A 42 -11.16 35.89 0.91
N LEU A 43 -11.54 36.51 -0.22
CA LEU A 43 -11.10 37.85 -0.62
C LEU A 43 -9.58 38.10 -0.71
N GLY A 44 -8.80 37.02 -1.04
CA GLY A 44 -7.35 37.13 -1.16
C GLY A 44 -6.59 37.13 0.19
N VAL A 45 -7.27 37.04 1.31
CA VAL A 45 -6.68 36.97 2.65
C VAL A 45 -6.77 35.50 3.15
N LYS A 46 -5.64 34.94 3.55
CA LYS A 46 -5.59 33.60 4.20
C LYS A 46 -6.08 33.74 5.64
N PHE A 47 -7.32 33.35 5.91
CA PHE A 47 -7.91 33.47 7.26
C PHE A 47 -7.47 32.36 8.22
N ALA A 48 -7.06 31.21 7.76
CA ALA A 48 -6.37 30.18 8.54
C ALA A 48 -5.70 29.21 7.60
N ASN A 49 -4.50 28.74 7.92
CA ASN A 49 -3.89 27.58 7.30
C ASN A 49 -4.45 26.31 7.98
N GLU A 50 -5.76 26.14 7.95
CA GLU A 50 -6.32 24.86 8.37
C GLU A 50 -6.05 23.84 7.26
N GLY A 51 -4.98 23.09 7.45
CA GLY A 51 -4.68 21.95 6.61
C GLY A 51 -5.75 20.89 6.82
N ILE A 52 -6.21 20.29 5.71
CA ILE A 52 -7.18 19.21 5.72
C ILE A 52 -6.41 17.91 5.45
N THR A 53 -6.75 16.88 6.22
CA THR A 53 -6.15 15.54 6.07
C THR A 53 -6.62 14.86 4.78
N GLY A 54 -5.93 13.78 4.40
CA GLY A 54 -6.29 12.98 3.22
C GLY A 54 -7.57 12.16 3.37
N PHE A 55 -8.23 12.14 4.53
CA PHE A 55 -9.46 11.36 4.76
C PHE A 55 -10.71 11.93 4.06
N HIS A 56 -10.57 13.00 3.30
CA HIS A 56 -11.68 13.55 2.55
C HIS A 56 -11.78 12.89 1.16
N ASN A 57 -13.01 12.67 0.73
CA ASN A 57 -13.29 12.20 -0.62
C ASN A 57 -12.79 10.76 -0.93
N THR A 58 -12.38 10.57 -2.17
CA THR A 58 -11.95 9.29 -2.73
C THR A 58 -10.66 8.76 -2.14
N VAL A 59 -9.83 9.60 -1.53
CA VAL A 59 -8.55 9.21 -0.92
C VAL A 59 -8.73 8.22 0.24
N ILE A 60 -9.88 8.26 0.93
CA ILE A 60 -10.20 7.27 1.99
C ILE A 60 -10.23 5.83 1.44
N ILE A 61 -10.63 5.65 0.19
CA ILE A 61 -10.65 4.34 -0.46
C ILE A 61 -9.21 3.85 -0.65
N SER A 62 -8.32 4.73 -1.13
CA SER A 62 -6.88 4.41 -1.26
C SER A 62 -6.26 4.03 0.09
N TRP A 63 -6.66 4.71 1.16
CA TRP A 63 -6.19 4.43 2.51
C TRP A 63 -6.65 3.03 3.00
N LEU A 64 -7.92 2.68 2.76
CA LEU A 64 -8.44 1.33 3.08
C LEU A 64 -7.72 0.24 2.28
N LEU A 65 -7.44 0.49 1.00
CA LEU A 65 -6.68 -0.42 0.14
C LEU A 65 -5.23 -0.59 0.64
N ALA A 66 -4.61 0.49 1.12
CA ALA A 66 -3.28 0.43 1.70
C ALA A 66 -3.26 -0.40 3.00
N LEU A 67 -4.27 -0.24 3.87
CA LEU A 67 -4.42 -1.09 5.06
C LEU A 67 -4.58 -2.57 4.69
N LEU A 68 -5.40 -2.86 3.69
CA LEU A 68 -5.61 -4.23 3.21
C LEU A 68 -4.28 -4.85 2.73
N ALA A 69 -3.48 -4.08 1.97
CA ALA A 69 -2.17 -4.53 1.50
C ALA A 69 -1.18 -4.77 2.67
N ILE A 70 -1.17 -3.91 3.70
CA ILE A 70 -0.35 -4.10 4.90
C ILE A 70 -0.74 -5.40 5.61
N VAL A 71 -2.04 -5.60 5.83
CA VAL A 71 -2.56 -6.81 6.51
C VAL A 71 -2.17 -8.06 5.74
N GLU A 72 -2.31 -8.04 4.42
CA GLU A 72 -1.94 -9.20 3.58
C GLU A 72 -0.45 -9.54 3.73
N VAL A 73 0.45 -8.56 3.60
CA VAL A 73 1.89 -8.81 3.73
C VAL A 73 2.25 -9.29 5.13
N VAL A 74 1.64 -8.72 6.17
CA VAL A 74 1.88 -9.15 7.56
C VAL A 74 1.40 -10.59 7.78
N VAL A 75 0.19 -10.92 7.35
CA VAL A 75 -0.38 -12.27 7.53
C VAL A 75 0.43 -13.31 6.76
N THR A 76 0.82 -13.02 5.53
CA THR A 76 1.52 -14.00 4.67
C THR A 76 2.98 -14.18 5.02
N LYS A 77 3.67 -13.08 5.40
CA LYS A 77 5.13 -13.10 5.59
C LYS A 77 5.57 -13.13 7.04
N VAL A 78 4.81 -12.50 7.93
CA VAL A 78 5.15 -12.44 9.35
C VAL A 78 4.50 -13.58 10.13
N MET A 79 3.22 -13.88 9.83
CA MET A 79 2.50 -14.97 10.49
C MET A 79 2.68 -16.31 9.79
N ASP A 80 3.43 -16.36 8.69
CA ASP A 80 3.74 -17.57 7.89
C ASP A 80 2.47 -18.36 7.51
N THR A 81 1.38 -17.62 7.25
CA THR A 81 0.09 -18.21 6.91
C THR A 81 -0.07 -18.28 5.40
N GLU A 82 -0.12 -19.47 4.85
CA GLU A 82 -0.42 -19.66 3.43
C GLU A 82 -1.86 -19.31 3.12
N LEU A 83 -2.08 -18.11 2.62
CA LEU A 83 -3.38 -17.73 2.06
C LEU A 83 -3.52 -18.37 0.67
N LYS A 84 -4.35 -19.43 0.59
CA LYS A 84 -4.73 -20.02 -0.70
C LYS A 84 -5.60 -19.04 -1.48
N MET A 85 -4.94 -18.13 -2.21
CA MET A 85 -5.64 -17.21 -3.08
C MET A 85 -5.81 -17.79 -4.48
N PRO A 86 -6.98 -17.62 -5.12
CA PRO A 86 -7.21 -18.10 -6.48
C PRO A 86 -6.44 -17.27 -7.53
N VAL A 87 -5.82 -16.17 -7.13
CA VAL A 87 -5.12 -15.22 -7.99
C VAL A 87 -3.66 -15.11 -7.56
N GLN A 88 -2.76 -14.97 -8.53
CA GLN A 88 -1.35 -14.74 -8.27
C GLN A 88 -1.18 -13.49 -7.39
N ARG A 89 -0.41 -13.60 -6.30
CA ARG A 89 -0.20 -12.55 -5.31
C ARG A 89 0.28 -11.22 -5.93
N GLY A 90 1.21 -11.29 -6.89
CA GLY A 90 1.69 -10.10 -7.60
C GLY A 90 0.60 -9.40 -8.41
N LEU A 91 -0.30 -10.16 -9.06
CA LEU A 91 -1.43 -9.59 -9.80
C LEU A 91 -2.43 -8.91 -8.86
N LEU A 92 -2.69 -9.49 -7.69
CA LEU A 92 -3.53 -8.87 -6.67
C LEU A 92 -2.95 -7.53 -6.21
N HIS A 93 -1.66 -7.50 -5.86
CA HIS A 93 -1.00 -6.27 -5.39
C HIS A 93 -0.96 -5.17 -6.46
N ILE A 94 -0.67 -5.50 -7.71
CA ILE A 94 -0.63 -4.49 -8.79
C ILE A 94 -2.02 -3.93 -9.07
N SER A 95 -3.07 -4.76 -8.99
CA SER A 95 -4.45 -4.32 -9.16
C SER A 95 -4.89 -3.39 -8.02
N VAL A 96 -4.58 -3.75 -6.78
CA VAL A 96 -4.92 -2.95 -5.59
C VAL A 96 -4.14 -1.64 -5.58
N ALA A 97 -2.84 -1.66 -5.90
CA ALA A 97 -2.02 -0.46 -6.00
C ALA A 97 -2.49 0.47 -7.14
N GLY A 98 -2.84 -0.09 -8.31
CA GLY A 98 -3.40 0.67 -9.43
C GLY A 98 -4.72 1.34 -9.06
N LEU A 99 -5.60 0.63 -8.35
CA LEU A 99 -6.86 1.17 -7.88
C LEU A 99 -6.65 2.28 -6.83
N ALA A 100 -5.72 2.08 -5.88
CA ALA A 100 -5.37 3.09 -4.89
C ALA A 100 -4.81 4.36 -5.55
N LEU A 101 -3.94 4.20 -6.55
CA LEU A 101 -3.41 5.32 -7.33
C LEU A 101 -4.54 6.06 -8.07
N LEU A 102 -5.48 5.33 -8.70
CA LEU A 102 -6.62 5.92 -9.37
C LEU A 102 -7.48 6.76 -8.42
N PHE A 103 -7.82 6.23 -7.25
CA PHE A 103 -8.63 6.96 -6.27
C PHE A 103 -7.89 8.16 -5.67
N THR A 104 -6.58 8.10 -5.53
CA THR A 104 -5.77 9.26 -5.12
C THR A 104 -5.73 10.32 -6.23
N LEU A 105 -5.63 9.94 -7.50
CA LEU A 105 -5.74 10.84 -8.65
C LEU A 105 -7.13 11.48 -8.74
N LEU A 106 -8.19 10.70 -8.51
CA LEU A 106 -9.54 11.24 -8.44
C LEU A 106 -9.69 12.29 -7.33
N GLY A 107 -8.96 12.15 -6.22
CA GLY A 107 -8.89 13.15 -5.17
C GLY A 107 -8.34 14.51 -5.61
N LEU A 108 -7.54 14.55 -6.71
CA LEU A 108 -7.10 15.82 -7.32
C LEU A 108 -8.26 16.56 -8.02
N VAL A 109 -9.14 15.80 -8.67
CA VAL A 109 -10.22 16.35 -9.51
C VAL A 109 -11.47 16.58 -8.67
N ALA A 110 -11.83 15.62 -7.83
CA ALA A 110 -13.04 15.65 -7.00
C ALA A 110 -12.80 16.34 -5.65
N LYS A 111 -12.03 17.42 -5.63
CA LYS A 111 -11.78 18.20 -4.41
C LYS A 111 -13.07 18.82 -3.87
N PRO A 112 -13.24 18.97 -2.55
CA PRO A 112 -14.36 19.69 -1.97
C PRO A 112 -14.42 21.14 -2.46
N SER A 113 -15.62 21.72 -2.55
CA SER A 113 -15.80 23.14 -2.93
C SER A 113 -15.15 24.06 -1.89
N GLY A 114 -14.47 25.11 -2.37
CA GLY A 114 -13.80 26.09 -1.49
C GLY A 114 -12.44 25.66 -0.96
N VAL A 115 -11.91 24.51 -1.40
CA VAL A 115 -10.61 23.98 -0.98
C VAL A 115 -9.61 24.05 -2.13
N THR A 116 -8.36 24.39 -1.83
CA THR A 116 -7.24 24.34 -2.78
C THR A 116 -6.35 23.13 -2.52
N LEU A 117 -5.77 22.60 -3.58
CA LEU A 117 -4.79 21.51 -3.45
C LEU A 117 -3.55 22.01 -2.73
N SER A 118 -3.03 21.19 -1.82
CA SER A 118 -1.76 21.44 -1.16
C SER A 118 -0.70 20.45 -1.65
N TRP A 119 0.55 20.69 -1.33
CA TRP A 119 1.68 19.87 -1.73
C TRP A 119 1.60 18.41 -1.20
N GLY A 120 0.85 18.21 -0.11
CA GLY A 120 0.72 16.89 0.52
C GLY A 120 0.13 15.81 -0.37
N ILE A 121 -0.78 16.18 -1.30
CA ILE A 121 -1.36 15.21 -2.23
C ILE A 121 -0.32 14.65 -3.22
N PHE A 122 0.66 15.47 -3.61
CA PHE A 122 1.74 15.03 -4.50
C PHE A 122 2.67 14.04 -3.80
N VAL A 123 2.94 14.24 -2.50
CA VAL A 123 3.69 13.25 -1.70
C VAL A 123 2.88 11.97 -1.55
N GLY A 124 1.57 12.06 -1.30
CA GLY A 124 0.68 10.90 -1.29
C GLY A 124 0.71 10.11 -2.60
N LEU A 125 0.71 10.79 -3.74
CA LEU A 125 0.87 10.17 -5.06
C LEU A 125 2.24 9.51 -5.21
N ALA A 126 3.32 10.15 -4.77
CA ALA A 126 4.66 9.57 -4.82
C ALA A 126 4.75 8.28 -3.99
N LEU A 127 4.15 8.24 -2.81
CA LEU A 127 4.08 7.05 -1.96
C LEU A 127 3.27 5.92 -2.60
N ASN A 128 2.15 6.25 -3.28
CA ASN A 128 1.40 5.27 -4.06
C ASN A 128 2.21 4.74 -5.25
N LEU A 129 3.03 5.56 -5.91
CA LEU A 129 3.92 5.11 -6.97
C LEU A 129 5.01 4.18 -6.45
N VAL A 130 5.57 4.45 -5.27
CA VAL A 130 6.52 3.54 -4.59
C VAL A 130 5.86 2.19 -4.31
N TRP A 131 4.62 2.20 -3.80
CA TRP A 131 3.85 0.98 -3.60
C TRP A 131 3.59 0.23 -4.91
N ALA A 132 3.13 0.93 -5.95
CA ALA A 132 2.88 0.35 -7.28
C ALA A 132 4.16 -0.26 -7.88
N TYR A 133 5.32 0.37 -7.68
CA TYR A 133 6.60 -0.16 -8.11
C TYR A 133 6.96 -1.47 -7.37
N GLY A 134 6.78 -1.53 -6.06
CA GLY A 134 6.97 -2.77 -5.29
C GLY A 134 6.03 -3.88 -5.74
N ALA A 135 4.76 -3.54 -6.02
CA ALA A 135 3.77 -4.48 -6.56
C ALA A 135 4.15 -4.99 -7.95
N TYR A 136 4.69 -4.11 -8.80
CA TYR A 136 5.20 -4.49 -10.12
C TYR A 136 6.41 -5.44 -10.02
N MET A 137 7.34 -5.18 -9.11
CA MET A 137 8.47 -6.08 -8.87
C MET A 137 7.99 -7.46 -8.44
N LEU A 138 7.03 -7.51 -7.50
CA LEU A 138 6.43 -8.76 -7.04
C LEU A 138 5.71 -9.53 -8.16
N TYR A 139 5.04 -8.81 -9.05
CA TYR A 139 4.38 -9.39 -10.24
C TYR A 139 5.39 -9.94 -11.25
N SER A 140 6.52 -9.26 -11.41
CA SER A 140 7.57 -9.62 -12.37
C SER A 140 8.49 -10.74 -11.86
N GLU A 141 8.39 -11.13 -10.59
CA GLU A 141 9.14 -12.28 -10.08
C GLU A 141 8.67 -13.56 -10.80
N PRO A 142 9.58 -14.34 -11.40
CA PRO A 142 9.20 -15.59 -12.01
C PRO A 142 8.55 -16.48 -10.94
N ALA A 143 7.41 -17.06 -11.26
CA ALA A 143 6.76 -18.03 -10.38
C ALA A 143 7.80 -19.08 -9.98
N SER A 144 8.01 -19.28 -8.69
CA SER A 144 8.96 -20.26 -8.17
C SER A 144 8.71 -21.58 -8.87
N ALA A 145 9.74 -22.10 -9.53
CA ALA A 145 9.62 -23.40 -10.21
C ALA A 145 9.06 -24.44 -9.23
N PRO A 146 8.10 -25.26 -9.65
CA PRO A 146 7.58 -26.31 -8.76
C PRO A 146 8.76 -27.14 -8.24
N PRO A 147 8.73 -27.55 -6.96
CA PRO A 147 9.78 -28.36 -6.39
C PRO A 147 10.05 -29.56 -7.30
N PRO A 148 11.32 -29.92 -7.55
CA PRO A 148 11.63 -31.09 -8.37
C PRO A 148 10.89 -32.33 -7.84
N PRO A 149 10.34 -33.14 -8.71
CA PRO A 149 9.65 -34.36 -8.27
C PRO A 149 10.59 -35.14 -7.35
N PRO A 150 10.05 -35.73 -6.27
CA PRO A 150 10.86 -36.52 -5.37
C PRO A 150 11.64 -37.52 -6.21
N SER A 151 12.97 -37.46 -6.14
CA SER A 151 13.84 -38.43 -6.79
C SER A 151 13.41 -39.81 -6.33
N GLY A 152 12.75 -40.52 -7.23
CA GLY A 152 12.25 -41.86 -6.95
C GLY A 152 13.39 -42.68 -6.38
N THR A 153 13.21 -43.14 -5.15
CA THR A 153 14.02 -44.18 -4.55
C THR A 153 13.97 -45.38 -5.50
N GLY A 154 15.06 -45.53 -6.26
CA GLY A 154 15.24 -46.70 -7.10
C GLY A 154 15.08 -47.96 -6.24
N LEU A 155 14.04 -48.69 -6.50
CA LEU A 155 13.94 -50.08 -6.07
C LEU A 155 15.02 -50.85 -6.83
N GLY A 156 16.10 -51.13 -6.13
CA GLY A 156 17.05 -52.14 -6.49
C GLY A 156 16.75 -53.43 -5.70
#